data_42d38954265cfffccb2a65d5ae06ae3f
#
_entry.id   42d38954265cfffccb2a65d5ae06ae3f
#
_cell.length_a   1.000
_cell.length_b   1.000
_cell.length_c   1.000
_cell.angle_alpha   90.00
_cell.angle_beta   90.00
_cell.angle_gamma   90.00
#
_symmetry.space_group_name_H-M   'P 1'
#
loop_
_entity.id
_entity.type
_entity.pdbx_description
1 polymer ?
#
loop_
_entity_poly.entity_id
_entity_poly.type
_entity_poly.pdbx_seq_one_letter_code
_entity_poly.pdbx_strand_id
1 'polypeptide(L)'
;MHLAGQSSVHHSWIDPGATLRTNVMGVVHLMDGVRAAGLRPRVLVVGSADEYGIVDNPAVPVAEDTPLRPLSPYAVSKVAQGQLALEYAVPAGPEVLRTRTFPHTGPGRGEGFAESSFARQLVEVAAGRRPPVLSVGNLDAVRDFTDVRDVVRAYWALLEIGTRGAARPDTVYNVCSGRGVRVGDVLRRLIALAGVEVEVRQDPSRFRPSDIPVLIGDNRRLRAATGWEPRIELDRTLRDLLEDWRERTAGAAGGVRR
;
A
#
# COMPACT_ATOMS: atom_id res chain seq x y z
N MET A 1 10.68 -1.82 12.37
CA MET A 1 9.82 -1.37 11.24
C MET A 1 8.98 -0.20 11.70
N HIS A 2 8.96 0.88 10.94
CA HIS A 2 8.07 2.00 11.15
C HIS A 2 6.89 1.90 10.17
N LEU A 3 5.77 1.40 10.67
CA LEU A 3 4.51 1.17 9.91
C LEU A 3 3.43 2.20 10.29
N ALA A 4 3.64 2.95 11.39
CA ALA A 4 2.68 3.95 11.83
C ALA A 4 2.58 5.09 10.81
N GLY A 5 1.38 5.40 10.37
CA GLY A 5 1.15 6.46 9.40
C GLY A 5 -0.29 6.56 8.95
N GLN A 6 -0.68 7.74 8.50
CA GLN A 6 -1.90 7.95 7.77
C GLN A 6 -1.68 7.46 6.33
N SER A 7 -2.55 6.56 5.82
CA SER A 7 -2.38 5.87 4.54
C SER A 7 -3.43 6.21 3.46
N SER A 8 -4.41 7.05 3.78
CA SER A 8 -5.49 7.42 2.88
C SER A 8 -5.13 8.66 2.06
N VAL A 9 -5.00 8.51 0.75
CA VAL A 9 -4.85 9.65 -0.18
C VAL A 9 -6.04 10.61 -0.08
N HIS A 10 -7.27 10.08 0.02
CA HIS A 10 -8.47 10.90 0.17
C HIS A 10 -8.41 11.75 1.43
N HIS A 11 -8.11 11.15 2.58
CA HIS A 11 -8.02 11.88 3.86
C HIS A 11 -6.93 12.96 3.84
N SER A 12 -5.84 12.73 3.11
CA SER A 12 -4.75 13.72 3.01
C SER A 12 -5.17 15.03 2.31
N TRP A 13 -6.21 15.00 1.49
CA TRP A 13 -6.80 16.20 0.89
C TRP A 13 -7.75 16.93 1.84
N ILE A 14 -8.38 16.19 2.78
CA ILE A 14 -9.27 16.78 3.80
C ILE A 14 -8.44 17.45 4.90
N ASP A 15 -7.40 16.76 5.41
CA ASP A 15 -6.50 17.29 6.44
C ASP A 15 -5.03 16.98 6.08
N PRO A 16 -4.42 17.83 5.24
CA PRO A 16 -3.00 17.70 4.90
C PRO A 16 -2.09 17.92 6.11
N GLY A 17 -2.48 18.78 7.04
CA GLY A 17 -1.72 19.07 8.25
C GLY A 17 -1.61 17.85 9.16
N ALA A 18 -2.70 17.15 9.43
CA ALA A 18 -2.67 15.91 10.20
C ALA A 18 -1.86 14.82 9.49
N THR A 19 -1.98 14.71 8.15
CA THR A 19 -1.19 13.76 7.36
C THR A 19 0.31 14.01 7.51
N LEU A 20 0.76 15.27 7.40
CA LEU A 20 2.17 15.64 7.56
C LEU A 20 2.64 15.41 9.00
N ARG A 21 1.86 15.82 10.00
CA ARG A 21 2.20 15.57 11.42
C ARG A 21 2.37 14.08 11.69
N THR A 22 1.44 13.25 11.23
CA THR A 22 1.52 11.81 11.49
C THR A 22 2.69 11.16 10.77
N ASN A 23 2.84 11.41 9.46
CA ASN A 23 3.81 10.68 8.64
C ASN A 23 5.21 11.25 8.78
N VAL A 24 5.38 12.57 8.79
CA VAL A 24 6.70 13.22 8.81
C VAL A 24 7.22 13.34 10.23
N MET A 25 6.42 13.96 11.12
CA MET A 25 6.87 14.15 12.51
C MET A 25 6.93 12.82 13.27
N GLY A 26 6.12 11.81 12.89
CA GLY A 26 6.24 10.46 13.44
C GLY A 26 7.61 9.84 13.21
N VAL A 27 8.21 10.03 12.02
CA VAL A 27 9.60 9.60 11.74
C VAL A 27 10.61 10.43 12.53
N VAL A 28 10.44 11.74 12.60
CA VAL A 28 11.34 12.61 13.39
C VAL A 28 11.39 12.16 14.85
N HIS A 29 10.22 12.00 15.47
CA HIS A 29 10.14 11.57 16.87
C HIS A 29 10.73 10.18 17.12
N LEU A 30 10.52 9.23 16.19
CA LEU A 30 11.14 7.92 16.26
C LEU A 30 12.66 8.02 16.21
N MET A 31 13.20 8.75 15.25
CA MET A 31 14.65 8.87 15.05
C MET A 31 15.32 9.66 16.17
N ASP A 32 14.69 10.71 16.67
CA ASP A 32 15.18 11.45 17.85
C ASP A 32 15.17 10.57 19.11
N GLY A 33 14.15 9.73 19.30
CA GLY A 33 14.11 8.76 20.38
C GLY A 33 15.24 7.72 20.28
N VAL A 34 15.49 7.19 19.08
CA VAL A 34 16.60 6.27 18.80
C VAL A 34 17.95 6.93 19.15
N ARG A 35 18.15 8.18 18.72
CA ARG A 35 19.36 8.95 19.00
C ARG A 35 19.54 9.23 20.49
N ALA A 36 18.49 9.66 21.18
CA ALA A 36 18.51 9.95 22.61
C ALA A 36 18.80 8.69 23.46
N ALA A 37 18.35 7.53 23.00
CA ALA A 37 18.64 6.24 23.65
C ALA A 37 20.04 5.70 23.36
N GLY A 38 20.84 6.34 22.50
CA GLY A 38 22.16 5.86 22.10
C GLY A 38 22.13 4.54 21.29
N LEU A 39 20.98 4.21 20.69
CA LEU A 39 20.80 2.95 19.97
C LEU A 39 21.18 3.10 18.49
N ARG A 40 21.60 1.98 17.88
CA ARG A 40 21.90 1.89 16.45
C ARG A 40 21.12 0.75 15.79
N PRO A 41 19.79 0.79 15.80
CA PRO A 41 18.99 -0.26 15.21
C PRO A 41 18.99 -0.18 13.68
N ARG A 42 18.58 -1.28 13.04
CA ARG A 42 18.08 -1.22 11.68
C ARG A 42 16.66 -0.70 11.70
N VAL A 43 16.39 0.31 10.88
CA VAL A 43 15.08 0.95 10.77
C VAL A 43 14.59 0.85 9.34
N LEU A 44 13.49 0.14 9.13
CA LEU A 44 12.77 0.14 7.87
C LEU A 44 11.67 1.19 7.91
N VAL A 45 11.75 2.19 7.04
CA VAL A 45 10.74 3.23 6.85
C VAL A 45 9.92 2.92 5.62
N VAL A 46 8.61 2.71 5.82
CA VAL A 46 7.69 2.29 4.75
C VAL A 46 7.14 3.50 4.00
N GLY A 47 7.63 3.68 2.78
CA GLY A 47 7.13 4.63 1.79
C GLY A 47 6.01 4.06 0.92
N SER A 48 5.72 4.73 -0.19
CA SER A 48 4.63 4.41 -1.11
C SER A 48 5.04 4.58 -2.56
N ALA A 49 4.49 3.76 -3.45
CA ALA A 49 4.59 3.96 -4.90
C ALA A 49 3.97 5.28 -5.37
N ASP A 50 3.05 5.87 -4.59
CA ASP A 50 2.47 7.19 -4.89
C ASP A 50 3.52 8.31 -4.90
N GLU A 51 4.73 8.08 -4.34
CA GLU A 51 5.87 8.99 -4.42
C GLU A 51 6.30 9.27 -5.87
N TYR A 52 6.14 8.28 -6.76
CA TYR A 52 6.48 8.43 -8.18
C TYR A 52 5.52 9.36 -8.93
N GLY A 53 4.22 9.36 -8.57
CA GLY A 53 3.21 10.13 -9.27
C GLY A 53 3.06 9.71 -10.73
N ILE A 54 2.93 10.70 -11.65
CA ILE A 54 2.85 10.43 -13.09
C ILE A 54 4.23 10.08 -13.62
N VAL A 55 4.33 8.94 -14.27
CA VAL A 55 5.55 8.46 -14.94
C VAL A 55 5.51 8.79 -16.44
N ASP A 56 6.67 9.12 -17.02
CA ASP A 56 6.77 9.56 -18.41
C ASP A 56 6.39 8.44 -19.40
N ASN A 57 6.74 7.18 -19.07
CA ASN A 57 6.40 6.03 -19.90
C ASN A 57 5.71 4.94 -19.05
N PRO A 58 4.36 4.90 -19.04
CA PRO A 58 3.62 3.93 -18.25
C PRO A 58 3.75 2.47 -18.74
N ALA A 59 4.32 2.24 -19.92
CA ALA A 59 4.57 0.89 -20.44
C ALA A 59 5.82 0.24 -19.82
N VAL A 60 6.68 1.01 -19.15
CA VAL A 60 7.89 0.51 -18.49
C VAL A 60 7.67 0.46 -16.98
N PRO A 61 7.93 -0.67 -16.31
CA PRO A 61 7.87 -0.75 -14.85
C PRO A 61 8.78 0.28 -14.18
N VAL A 62 8.28 0.91 -13.13
CA VAL A 62 8.94 2.01 -12.42
C VAL A 62 10.07 1.46 -11.54
N ALA A 63 11.30 1.85 -11.81
CA ALA A 63 12.46 1.50 -11.00
C ALA A 63 12.72 2.57 -9.91
N GLU A 64 13.61 2.25 -8.96
CA GLU A 64 13.85 3.11 -7.79
C GLU A 64 14.57 4.43 -8.11
N ASP A 65 15.21 4.54 -9.27
CA ASP A 65 15.86 5.76 -9.79
C ASP A 65 14.89 6.67 -10.58
N THR A 66 13.65 6.23 -10.80
CA THR A 66 12.62 7.06 -11.44
C THR A 66 12.38 8.34 -10.62
N PRO A 67 12.34 9.54 -11.25
CA PRO A 67 12.07 10.79 -10.58
C PRO A 67 10.76 10.79 -9.81
N LEU A 68 10.77 11.39 -8.61
CA LEU A 68 9.58 11.51 -7.76
C LEU A 68 8.76 12.74 -8.16
N ARG A 69 7.48 12.54 -8.43
CA ARG A 69 6.51 13.58 -8.81
C ARG A 69 5.20 13.41 -8.02
N PRO A 70 5.25 13.54 -6.66
CA PRO A 70 4.08 13.26 -5.82
C PRO A 70 2.89 14.15 -6.17
N LEU A 71 1.69 13.56 -6.26
CA LEU A 71 0.46 14.24 -6.70
C LEU A 71 -0.56 14.46 -5.57
N SER A 72 -0.21 14.18 -4.34
CA SER A 72 -1.11 14.35 -3.19
C SER A 72 -0.32 14.72 -1.93
N PRO A 73 -0.97 15.34 -0.93
CA PRO A 73 -0.33 15.59 0.36
C PRO A 73 0.18 14.30 1.04
N TYR A 74 -0.53 13.17 0.85
CA TYR A 74 -0.05 11.85 1.27
C TYR A 74 1.28 11.49 0.61
N ALA A 75 1.35 11.56 -0.72
CA ALA A 75 2.56 11.22 -1.45
C ALA A 75 3.75 12.13 -1.07
N VAL A 76 3.51 13.45 -0.92
CA VAL A 76 4.51 14.40 -0.41
C VAL A 76 4.99 14.00 0.97
N SER A 77 4.08 13.62 1.88
CA SER A 77 4.46 13.17 3.22
C SER A 77 5.34 11.92 3.20
N LYS A 78 5.08 11.00 2.25
CA LYS A 78 5.86 9.77 2.08
C LYS A 78 7.27 10.05 1.55
N VAL A 79 7.41 10.97 0.60
CA VAL A 79 8.72 11.45 0.14
C VAL A 79 9.49 12.09 1.31
N ALA A 80 8.85 13.02 2.01
CA ALA A 80 9.49 13.76 3.11
C ALA A 80 9.95 12.82 4.23
N GLN A 81 9.09 11.88 4.68
CA GLN A 81 9.47 10.92 5.73
C GLN A 81 10.67 10.06 5.34
N GLY A 82 10.72 9.61 4.08
CA GLY A 82 11.82 8.79 3.56
C GLY A 82 13.12 9.55 3.46
N GLN A 83 13.09 10.81 3.02
CA GLN A 83 14.29 11.66 2.96
C GLN A 83 14.80 12.05 4.37
N LEU A 84 13.89 12.46 5.26
CA LEU A 84 14.27 12.77 6.65
C LEU A 84 14.92 11.58 7.35
N ALA A 85 14.38 10.37 7.17
CA ALA A 85 14.99 9.19 7.77
C ALA A 85 16.46 8.98 7.35
N LEU A 86 16.78 9.30 6.09
CA LEU A 86 18.16 9.20 5.60
C LEU A 86 19.11 10.21 6.28
N GLU A 87 18.62 11.38 6.69
CA GLU A 87 19.46 12.37 7.37
C GLU A 87 19.92 11.89 8.76
N TYR A 88 19.20 10.93 9.35
CA TYR A 88 19.63 10.25 10.58
C TYR A 88 20.59 9.08 10.34
N ALA A 89 20.74 8.60 9.10
CA ALA A 89 21.66 7.53 8.74
C ALA A 89 23.13 8.04 8.63
N VAL A 90 23.63 8.62 9.71
CA VAL A 90 25.01 9.06 9.85
C VAL A 90 25.88 7.92 10.43
N PRO A 91 27.24 7.98 10.37
CA PRO A 91 28.10 6.88 10.81
C PRO A 91 27.84 6.35 12.23
N ALA A 92 27.34 7.20 13.13
CA ALA A 92 26.97 6.85 14.50
C ALA A 92 25.45 6.65 14.70
N GLY A 93 24.65 6.78 13.66
CA GLY A 93 23.19 6.70 13.68
C GLY A 93 22.66 5.32 13.37
N PRO A 94 21.32 5.20 13.20
CA PRO A 94 20.66 3.98 12.79
C PRO A 94 21.01 3.59 11.34
N GLU A 95 20.92 2.31 11.05
CA GLU A 95 20.95 1.78 9.69
C GLU A 95 19.55 1.90 9.06
N VAL A 96 19.38 2.77 8.05
CA VAL A 96 18.07 3.11 7.49
C VAL A 96 17.86 2.43 6.15
N LEU A 97 16.78 1.67 6.05
CA LEU A 97 16.23 1.08 4.84
C LEU A 97 14.88 1.74 4.52
N ARG A 98 14.58 1.90 3.25
CA ARG A 98 13.32 2.48 2.80
C ARG A 98 12.65 1.57 1.79
N THR A 99 11.32 1.60 1.76
CA THR A 99 10.57 0.97 0.67
C THR A 99 9.72 1.99 -0.05
N ARG A 100 9.40 1.71 -1.32
CA ARG A 100 8.26 2.27 -2.03
C ARG A 100 7.34 1.11 -2.32
N THR A 101 6.35 0.96 -1.43
CA THR A 101 5.45 -0.18 -1.47
C THR A 101 4.28 0.13 -2.39
N PHE A 102 4.07 -0.73 -3.38
CA PHE A 102 2.96 -0.67 -4.31
C PHE A 102 1.66 -1.14 -3.65
N PRO A 103 0.49 -0.91 -4.28
CA PRO A 103 -0.77 -1.37 -3.74
C PRO A 103 -0.70 -2.83 -3.30
N HIS A 104 -1.15 -3.08 -2.07
CA HIS A 104 -1.18 -4.42 -1.51
C HIS A 104 -2.53 -4.66 -0.86
N THR A 105 -2.99 -5.89 -0.88
CA THR A 105 -4.29 -6.27 -0.39
C THR A 105 -4.28 -7.65 0.25
N GLY A 106 -5.39 -8.05 0.84
CA GLY A 106 -5.55 -9.33 1.52
C GLY A 106 -6.32 -9.20 2.83
N PRO A 107 -6.35 -10.25 3.66
CA PRO A 107 -7.00 -10.21 4.97
C PRO A 107 -6.55 -9.02 5.81
N GLY A 108 -7.47 -8.39 6.51
CA GLY A 108 -7.19 -7.18 7.31
C GLY A 108 -7.30 -5.87 6.56
N ARG A 109 -7.47 -5.85 5.23
CA ARG A 109 -7.57 -4.60 4.46
C ARG A 109 -8.81 -3.79 4.84
N GLY A 110 -8.61 -2.48 5.09
CA GLY A 110 -9.71 -1.56 5.41
C GLY A 110 -10.57 -1.20 4.20
N GLU A 111 -11.83 -0.85 4.44
CA GLU A 111 -12.84 -0.54 3.40
C GLU A 111 -12.54 0.73 2.58
N GLY A 112 -11.63 1.59 3.03
CA GLY A 112 -11.24 2.81 2.31
C GLY A 112 -10.47 2.55 1.00
N PHE A 113 -10.16 1.30 0.68
CA PHE A 113 -9.47 0.89 -0.53
C PHE A 113 -10.42 0.17 -1.48
N ALA A 114 -10.26 0.40 -2.80
CA ALA A 114 -11.24 0.00 -3.81
C ALA A 114 -11.55 -1.50 -3.76
N GLU A 115 -10.54 -2.36 -3.81
CA GLU A 115 -10.68 -3.81 -3.82
C GLU A 115 -11.34 -4.35 -2.53
N SER A 116 -11.01 -3.74 -1.40
CA SER A 116 -11.61 -4.10 -0.11
C SER A 116 -13.05 -3.59 0.00
N SER A 117 -13.34 -2.39 -0.51
CA SER A 117 -14.71 -1.88 -0.62
C SER A 117 -15.58 -2.77 -1.51
N PHE A 118 -15.02 -3.28 -2.63
CA PHE A 118 -15.74 -4.22 -3.49
C PHE A 118 -16.05 -5.51 -2.75
N ALA A 119 -15.07 -6.11 -2.09
CA ALA A 119 -15.25 -7.35 -1.32
C ALA A 119 -16.30 -7.19 -0.23
N ARG A 120 -16.25 -6.09 0.54
CA ARG A 120 -17.27 -5.79 1.56
C ARG A 120 -18.67 -5.70 0.96
N GLN A 121 -18.84 -4.88 -0.09
CA GLN A 121 -20.15 -4.70 -0.74
C GLN A 121 -20.72 -6.03 -1.26
N LEU A 122 -19.88 -6.87 -1.87
CA LEU A 122 -20.29 -8.19 -2.37
C LEU A 122 -20.73 -9.13 -1.23
N VAL A 123 -20.01 -9.12 -0.12
CA VAL A 123 -20.39 -9.92 1.06
C VAL A 123 -21.70 -9.41 1.68
N GLU A 124 -21.92 -8.10 1.74
CA GLU A 124 -23.18 -7.52 2.20
C GLU A 124 -24.37 -7.88 1.29
N VAL A 125 -24.16 -7.90 -0.04
CA VAL A 125 -25.17 -8.36 -1.02
C VAL A 125 -25.46 -9.85 -0.82
N ALA A 126 -24.44 -10.70 -0.72
CA ALA A 126 -24.59 -12.14 -0.50
C ALA A 126 -25.35 -12.45 0.79
N ALA A 127 -25.20 -11.62 1.83
CA ALA A 127 -25.90 -11.74 3.11
C ALA A 127 -27.30 -11.09 3.11
N GLY A 128 -27.78 -10.57 1.98
CA GLY A 128 -29.08 -9.87 1.90
C GLY A 128 -29.16 -8.54 2.67
N ARG A 129 -28.00 -7.97 3.06
CA ARG A 129 -27.92 -6.73 3.85
C ARG A 129 -27.83 -5.47 2.98
N ARG A 130 -27.72 -5.65 1.66
CA ARG A 130 -27.58 -4.58 0.68
C ARG A 130 -28.27 -4.97 -0.61
N PRO A 131 -28.91 -4.03 -1.34
CA PRO A 131 -29.36 -4.27 -2.71
C PRO A 131 -28.21 -4.74 -3.60
N PRO A 132 -28.47 -5.51 -4.67
CA PRO A 132 -27.44 -6.04 -5.57
C PRO A 132 -26.86 -4.95 -6.50
N VAL A 133 -26.38 -3.85 -5.90
CA VAL A 133 -25.78 -2.72 -6.60
C VAL A 133 -24.47 -2.36 -5.94
N LEU A 134 -23.37 -2.36 -6.72
CA LEU A 134 -22.06 -1.92 -6.26
C LEU A 134 -21.77 -0.49 -6.72
N SER A 135 -21.43 0.37 -5.78
CA SER A 135 -20.94 1.73 -6.05
C SER A 135 -19.41 1.71 -6.16
N VAL A 136 -18.89 2.12 -7.32
CA VAL A 136 -17.46 2.03 -7.65
C VAL A 136 -16.93 3.36 -8.19
N GLY A 137 -15.60 3.60 -8.06
CA GLY A 137 -14.91 4.73 -8.68
C GLY A 137 -14.33 4.36 -10.05
N ASN A 138 -13.11 4.86 -10.32
CA ASN A 138 -12.39 4.59 -11.56
C ASN A 138 -11.98 3.11 -11.68
N LEU A 139 -12.48 2.44 -12.69
CA LEU A 139 -12.19 1.02 -12.99
C LEU A 139 -11.07 0.84 -14.02
N ASP A 140 -10.66 1.91 -14.70
CA ASP A 140 -9.69 1.83 -15.80
C ASP A 140 -8.24 1.90 -15.31
N ALA A 141 -8.01 2.38 -14.12
CA ALA A 141 -6.69 2.46 -13.54
C ALA A 141 -6.02 1.08 -13.47
N VAL A 142 -4.73 1.01 -13.84
CA VAL A 142 -3.90 -0.20 -13.72
C VAL A 142 -2.99 -0.05 -12.51
N ARG A 143 -3.01 -1.06 -11.64
CA ARG A 143 -2.22 -1.11 -10.41
C ARG A 143 -1.48 -2.42 -10.28
N ASP A 144 -0.34 -2.37 -9.64
CA ASP A 144 0.45 -3.54 -9.26
C ASP A 144 0.04 -3.96 -7.84
N PHE A 145 -0.73 -5.04 -7.76
CA PHE A 145 -1.21 -5.57 -6.48
C PHE A 145 -0.31 -6.71 -5.99
N THR A 146 0.07 -6.63 -4.72
CA THR A 146 0.82 -7.68 -4.03
C THR A 146 0.02 -8.16 -2.81
N ASP A 147 0.09 -9.45 -2.50
CA ASP A 147 -0.49 -9.97 -1.25
C ASP A 147 0.23 -9.37 -0.04
N VAL A 148 -0.53 -8.96 0.97
CA VAL A 148 0.03 -8.34 2.19
C VAL A 148 1.03 -9.24 2.90
N ARG A 149 0.85 -10.56 2.85
CA ARG A 149 1.77 -11.55 3.45
C ARG A 149 3.11 -11.58 2.72
N ASP A 150 3.10 -11.41 1.40
CA ASP A 150 4.32 -11.27 0.59
C ASP A 150 5.03 -9.94 0.87
N VAL A 151 4.28 -8.86 1.09
CA VAL A 151 4.85 -7.56 1.49
C VAL A 151 5.54 -7.67 2.84
N VAL A 152 4.92 -8.32 3.82
CA VAL A 152 5.53 -8.52 5.15
C VAL A 152 6.82 -9.34 5.05
N ARG A 153 6.85 -10.39 4.21
CA ARG A 153 8.08 -11.15 3.93
C ARG A 153 9.18 -10.28 3.32
N ALA A 154 8.83 -9.37 2.41
CA ALA A 154 9.79 -8.43 1.82
C ALA A 154 10.40 -7.49 2.88
N TYR A 155 9.56 -6.95 3.77
CA TYR A 155 10.02 -6.08 4.84
C TYR A 155 10.96 -6.81 5.81
N TRP A 156 10.63 -8.04 6.14
CA TRP A 156 11.47 -8.87 7.00
C TRP A 156 12.81 -9.17 6.33
N ALA A 157 12.82 -9.62 5.08
CA ALA A 157 14.03 -9.90 4.33
C ALA A 157 14.96 -8.69 4.23
N LEU A 158 14.40 -7.48 4.02
CA LEU A 158 15.18 -6.25 4.02
C LEU A 158 15.84 -5.96 5.37
N LEU A 159 15.13 -6.18 6.49
CA LEU A 159 15.72 -6.01 7.81
C LEU A 159 16.81 -7.05 8.11
N GLU A 160 16.70 -8.27 7.59
CA GLU A 160 17.73 -9.30 7.77
C GLU A 160 19.03 -8.94 7.02
N ILE A 161 18.94 -8.45 5.79
CA ILE A 161 20.13 -8.08 5.02
C ILE A 161 20.77 -6.77 5.48
N GLY A 162 19.99 -5.83 6.03
CA GLY A 162 20.44 -4.49 6.36
C GLY A 162 20.89 -3.70 5.13
N THR A 163 21.67 -2.63 5.32
CA THR A 163 22.21 -1.82 4.22
C THR A 163 23.42 -2.46 3.54
N ARG A 164 24.05 -3.43 4.19
CA ARG A 164 25.31 -4.07 3.72
C ARG A 164 26.40 -3.05 3.34
N GLY A 165 26.40 -1.89 3.99
CA GLY A 165 27.31 -0.80 3.67
C GLY A 165 26.95 -0.01 2.41
N ALA A 166 25.74 -0.20 1.85
CA ALA A 166 25.27 0.55 0.70
C ALA A 166 25.22 2.05 0.97
N ALA A 167 25.55 2.84 -0.04
CA ALA A 167 25.37 4.29 0.00
C ALA A 167 23.87 4.64 0.12
N ARG A 168 23.57 5.85 0.62
CA ARG A 168 22.20 6.35 0.90
C ARG A 168 21.17 6.11 -0.23
N PRO A 169 21.47 6.32 -1.52
CA PRO A 169 20.51 6.06 -2.61
C PRO A 169 20.13 4.59 -2.74
N ASP A 170 21.02 3.66 -2.45
CA ASP A 170 20.85 2.23 -2.64
C ASP A 170 20.04 1.55 -1.52
N THR A 171 19.55 2.34 -0.55
CA THR A 171 18.77 1.83 0.57
C THR A 171 17.26 1.88 0.35
N VAL A 172 16.80 2.23 -0.85
CA VAL A 172 15.38 2.22 -1.24
C VAL A 172 15.07 1.02 -2.14
N TYR A 173 13.92 0.38 -1.90
CA TYR A 173 13.48 -0.81 -2.61
C TYR A 173 12.00 -0.73 -2.96
N ASN A 174 11.66 -1.02 -4.21
CA ASN A 174 10.27 -1.23 -4.62
C ASN A 174 9.77 -2.58 -4.10
N VAL A 175 8.64 -2.55 -3.40
CA VAL A 175 7.93 -3.77 -2.98
C VAL A 175 6.67 -3.89 -3.83
N CYS A 176 6.70 -4.76 -4.83
CA CYS A 176 5.68 -4.90 -5.85
C CYS A 176 5.71 -6.29 -6.49
N SER A 177 4.61 -6.68 -7.16
CA SER A 177 4.56 -7.96 -7.88
C SER A 177 5.27 -7.90 -9.24
N GLY A 178 5.41 -6.72 -9.82
CA GLY A 178 5.87 -6.51 -11.19
C GLY A 178 4.78 -6.73 -12.25
N ARG A 179 3.51 -6.88 -11.84
CA ARG A 179 2.38 -7.20 -12.73
C ARG A 179 1.26 -6.17 -12.57
N GLY A 180 0.92 -5.49 -13.65
CA GLY A 180 -0.22 -4.57 -13.69
C GLY A 180 -1.54 -5.30 -13.86
N VAL A 181 -2.54 -4.93 -13.07
CA VAL A 181 -3.91 -5.42 -13.19
C VAL A 181 -4.86 -4.23 -13.18
N ARG A 182 -5.82 -4.21 -14.12
CA ARG A 182 -6.86 -3.18 -14.16
C ARG A 182 -7.80 -3.34 -12.96
N VAL A 183 -8.18 -2.26 -12.32
CA VAL A 183 -9.08 -2.30 -11.15
C VAL A 183 -10.43 -2.95 -11.52
N GLY A 184 -10.92 -2.72 -12.75
CA GLY A 184 -12.12 -3.40 -13.26
C GLY A 184 -11.97 -4.92 -13.38
N ASP A 185 -10.75 -5.44 -13.64
CA ASP A 185 -10.48 -6.87 -13.67
C ASP A 185 -10.50 -7.47 -12.26
N VAL A 186 -9.97 -6.74 -11.29
CA VAL A 186 -10.06 -7.11 -9.87
C VAL A 186 -11.52 -7.21 -9.44
N LEU A 187 -12.36 -6.23 -9.81
CA LEU A 187 -13.79 -6.25 -9.53
C LEU A 187 -14.47 -7.47 -10.16
N ARG A 188 -14.23 -7.76 -11.46
CA ARG A 188 -14.81 -8.92 -12.13
C ARG A 188 -14.44 -10.24 -11.46
N ARG A 189 -13.18 -10.40 -11.04
CA ARG A 189 -12.73 -11.58 -10.30
C ARG A 189 -13.43 -11.71 -8.95
N LEU A 190 -13.58 -10.62 -8.21
CA LEU A 190 -14.30 -10.62 -6.93
C LEU A 190 -15.78 -10.98 -7.10
N ILE A 191 -16.47 -10.47 -8.13
CA ILE A 191 -17.86 -10.82 -8.43
C ILE A 191 -17.98 -12.33 -8.72
N ALA A 192 -17.10 -12.87 -9.56
CA ALA A 192 -17.08 -14.30 -9.87
C ALA A 192 -16.82 -15.17 -8.62
N LEU A 193 -15.88 -14.76 -7.76
CA LEU A 193 -15.56 -15.46 -6.51
C LEU A 193 -16.68 -15.37 -5.46
N ALA A 194 -17.41 -14.26 -5.44
CA ALA A 194 -18.55 -14.07 -4.53
C ALA A 194 -19.78 -14.86 -4.95
N GLY A 195 -19.94 -15.18 -6.25
CA GLY A 195 -21.04 -15.94 -6.78
C GLY A 195 -22.39 -15.21 -6.74
N VAL A 196 -22.37 -13.88 -6.83
CA VAL A 196 -23.58 -13.04 -6.78
C VAL A 196 -23.73 -12.22 -8.05
N GLU A 197 -24.97 -12.04 -8.50
CA GLU A 197 -25.30 -11.12 -9.57
C GLU A 197 -25.47 -9.71 -9.02
N VAL A 198 -24.80 -8.72 -9.62
CA VAL A 198 -24.83 -7.33 -9.18
C VAL A 198 -24.80 -6.38 -10.36
N GLU A 199 -25.46 -5.26 -10.19
CA GLU A 199 -25.30 -4.09 -11.06
C GLU A 199 -24.11 -3.26 -10.58
N VAL A 200 -23.22 -2.86 -11.49
CA VAL A 200 -22.08 -1.99 -11.19
C VAL A 200 -22.42 -0.56 -11.60
N ARG A 201 -22.42 0.36 -10.64
CA ARG A 201 -22.67 1.80 -10.86
C ARG A 201 -21.45 2.61 -10.51
N GLN A 202 -20.97 3.41 -11.43
CA GLN A 202 -19.94 4.39 -11.15
C GLN A 202 -20.51 5.55 -10.33
N ASP A 203 -19.77 5.93 -9.28
CA ASP A 203 -20.09 7.04 -8.40
C ASP A 203 -19.00 8.12 -8.57
N PRO A 204 -19.32 9.29 -9.16
CA PRO A 204 -18.36 10.36 -9.37
C PRO A 204 -17.65 10.83 -8.11
N SER A 205 -18.30 10.73 -6.94
CA SER A 205 -17.71 11.13 -5.65
C SER A 205 -16.53 10.24 -5.23
N ARG A 206 -16.38 9.07 -5.84
CA ARG A 206 -15.28 8.11 -5.61
C ARG A 206 -14.10 8.28 -6.57
N PHE A 207 -14.17 9.21 -7.53
CA PHE A 207 -13.05 9.54 -8.40
C PHE A 207 -12.06 10.41 -7.65
N ARG A 208 -10.78 10.14 -7.84
CA ARG A 208 -9.72 10.90 -7.18
C ARG A 208 -9.16 11.94 -8.13
N PRO A 209 -8.92 13.20 -7.69
CA PRO A 209 -8.33 14.25 -8.52
C PRO A 209 -6.92 13.90 -9.04
N SER A 210 -6.20 13.04 -8.32
CA SER A 210 -4.82 12.64 -8.59
C SER A 210 -4.69 11.19 -9.05
N ASP A 211 -5.64 10.70 -9.87
CA ASP A 211 -5.63 9.30 -10.28
C ASP A 211 -4.54 9.05 -11.33
N ILE A 212 -3.56 8.23 -10.98
CA ILE A 212 -2.48 7.81 -11.87
C ILE A 212 -3.04 6.71 -12.77
N PRO A 213 -3.03 6.83 -14.12
CA PRO A 213 -3.63 5.83 -15.00
C PRO A 213 -3.00 4.45 -14.87
N VAL A 214 -1.67 4.37 -14.89
CA VAL A 214 -0.90 3.12 -14.82
C VAL A 214 0.27 3.30 -13.86
N LEU A 215 0.42 2.37 -12.91
CA LEU A 215 1.55 2.34 -12.00
C LEU A 215 1.93 0.87 -11.72
N ILE A 216 3.04 0.43 -12.33
CA ILE A 216 3.59 -0.92 -12.21
C ILE A 216 5.04 -0.79 -11.75
N GLY A 217 5.46 -1.59 -10.78
CA GLY A 217 6.79 -1.50 -10.18
C GLY A 217 7.78 -2.48 -10.79
N ASP A 218 9.06 -2.11 -10.71
CA ASP A 218 10.19 -2.99 -10.95
C ASP A 218 10.75 -3.47 -9.60
N ASN A 219 10.70 -4.77 -9.33
CA ASN A 219 11.18 -5.36 -8.08
C ASN A 219 12.56 -6.02 -8.20
N ARG A 220 13.27 -5.82 -9.31
CA ARG A 220 14.56 -6.49 -9.56
C ARG A 220 15.60 -6.17 -8.49
N ARG A 221 15.65 -4.94 -7.99
CA ARG A 221 16.58 -4.54 -6.91
C ARG A 221 16.30 -5.31 -5.62
N LEU A 222 15.05 -5.42 -5.21
CA LEU A 222 14.65 -6.20 -4.04
C LEU A 222 14.98 -7.69 -4.21
N ARG A 223 14.66 -8.26 -5.37
CA ARG A 223 14.96 -9.66 -5.68
C ARG A 223 16.46 -9.96 -5.65
N ALA A 224 17.27 -9.10 -6.27
CA ALA A 224 18.72 -9.25 -6.29
C ALA A 224 19.34 -9.15 -4.89
N ALA A 225 18.82 -8.25 -4.05
CA ALA A 225 19.34 -8.03 -2.70
C ALA A 225 18.98 -9.16 -1.72
N THR A 226 17.75 -9.74 -1.84
CA THR A 226 17.17 -10.59 -0.80
C THR A 226 16.78 -11.99 -1.29
N GLY A 227 16.70 -12.22 -2.58
CA GLY A 227 16.08 -13.43 -3.15
C GLY A 227 14.55 -13.47 -3.00
N TRP A 228 13.94 -12.37 -2.51
CA TRP A 228 12.49 -12.30 -2.34
C TRP A 228 11.77 -12.28 -3.70
N GLU A 229 10.63 -12.96 -3.72
CA GLU A 229 9.67 -12.88 -4.83
C GLU A 229 8.23 -13.03 -4.31
N PRO A 230 7.24 -12.47 -5.01
CA PRO A 230 5.84 -12.70 -4.66
C PRO A 230 5.48 -14.16 -4.93
N ARG A 231 4.80 -14.80 -3.97
CA ARG A 231 4.45 -16.23 -4.03
C ARG A 231 2.95 -16.48 -4.05
N ILE A 232 2.17 -15.48 -3.62
CA ILE A 232 0.72 -15.63 -3.47
C ILE A 232 0.06 -14.98 -4.69
N GLU A 233 -0.64 -15.81 -5.48
CA GLU A 233 -1.35 -15.33 -6.66
C GLU A 233 -2.55 -14.46 -6.28
N LEU A 234 -2.87 -13.46 -7.11
CA LEU A 234 -3.92 -12.47 -6.83
C LEU A 234 -5.29 -13.11 -6.56
N ASP A 235 -5.67 -14.17 -7.30
CA ASP A 235 -6.96 -14.84 -7.09
C ASP A 235 -7.06 -15.51 -5.72
N ARG A 236 -5.96 -15.98 -5.16
CA ARG A 236 -5.90 -16.47 -3.78
C ARG A 236 -6.07 -15.32 -2.79
N THR A 237 -5.37 -14.22 -3.02
CA THR A 237 -5.48 -13.00 -2.20
C THR A 237 -6.91 -12.47 -2.15
N LEU A 238 -7.58 -12.40 -3.30
CA LEU A 238 -8.95 -11.90 -3.41
C LEU A 238 -9.97 -12.84 -2.73
N ARG A 239 -9.74 -14.15 -2.80
CA ARG A 239 -10.56 -15.15 -2.10
C ARG A 239 -10.43 -14.98 -0.58
N ASP A 240 -9.20 -14.87 -0.10
CA ASP A 240 -8.92 -14.69 1.33
C ASP A 240 -9.46 -13.33 1.84
N LEU A 241 -9.44 -12.29 1.01
CA LEU A 241 -10.05 -10.98 1.32
C LEU A 241 -11.58 -11.07 1.46
N LEU A 242 -12.25 -11.81 0.56
CA LEU A 242 -13.70 -12.05 0.67
C LEU A 242 -14.04 -12.81 1.95
N GLU A 243 -13.25 -13.82 2.31
CA GLU A 243 -13.48 -14.60 3.54
C GLU A 243 -13.31 -13.74 4.79
N ASP A 244 -12.26 -12.94 4.87
CA ASP A 244 -12.04 -11.99 5.95
C ASP A 244 -13.26 -11.02 6.11
N TRP A 245 -13.83 -10.54 5.01
CA TRP A 245 -15.04 -9.72 5.08
C TRP A 245 -16.29 -10.50 5.49
N ARG A 246 -16.42 -11.79 5.14
CA ARG A 246 -17.52 -12.67 5.62
C ARG A 246 -17.44 -12.80 7.14
N GLU A 247 -16.27 -13.09 7.69
CA GLU A 247 -16.05 -13.23 9.13
C GLU A 247 -16.36 -11.93 9.87
N ARG A 248 -15.85 -10.79 9.41
CA ARG A 248 -16.12 -9.47 9.99
C ARG A 248 -17.61 -9.12 9.96
N THR A 249 -18.28 -9.40 8.86
CA THR A 249 -19.69 -9.12 8.68
C THR A 249 -20.56 -10.02 9.57
N ALA A 250 -20.19 -11.28 9.75
CA ALA A 250 -20.87 -12.20 10.68
C ALA A 250 -20.67 -11.78 12.14
N GLY A 251 -19.43 -11.40 12.54
CA GLY A 251 -19.12 -10.96 13.90
C GLY A 251 -19.87 -9.68 14.32
N ALA A 252 -20.06 -8.73 13.38
CA ALA A 252 -20.84 -7.51 13.64
C ALA A 252 -22.33 -7.81 13.94
N ALA A 253 -22.89 -8.91 13.43
CA ALA A 253 -24.26 -9.33 13.72
C ALA A 253 -24.41 -9.99 15.09
N GLY A 254 -23.37 -10.60 15.63
CA GLY A 254 -23.37 -11.24 16.95
C GLY A 254 -23.21 -10.25 18.13
N GLY A 255 -22.68 -9.06 17.88
CA GLY A 255 -22.39 -8.04 18.92
C GLY A 255 -23.58 -7.17 19.35
N VAL A 256 -24.75 -7.31 18.73
CA VAL A 256 -25.99 -6.52 19.05
C VAL A 256 -26.92 -7.27 20.02
N ARG A 257 -26.53 -8.46 20.49
CA ARG A 257 -27.32 -9.18 21.47
C ARG A 257 -26.55 -9.33 22.78
N ARG A 258 -26.30 -8.22 23.49
CA ARG A 258 -26.10 -8.21 24.96
C ARG A 258 -26.50 -6.87 25.52
#